data_7aba3e093e265cc24fca69ac3b0d8076
#
_entry.id   7aba3e093e265cc24fca69ac3b0d8076
#
_cell.length_a   1.000
_cell.length_b   1.000
_cell.length_c   1.000
_cell.angle_alpha   90.00
_cell.angle_beta   90.00
_cell.angle_gamma   90.00
#
_symmetry.space_group_name_H-M   'P 1'
#
loop_
_entity.id
_entity.type
_entity.pdbx_description
1 polymer ?
#
loop_
_entity_poly.entity_id
_entity_poly.type
_entity_poly.pdbx_seq_one_letter_code
_entity_poly.pdbx_strand_id
1 'polypeptide(L)'
;MTVSGTTSRISLVACTLWLATNPAHAVDLNSQDLIPAPAGTDAILAYFTYATRDSFTPTGGDEIKQGTGLDSFVSIFRYVHYMDVAGFTVAPQVLMPYGRLYNGSLGGARLDSASGLGDPILTAPVWLVNNPGTTFALVPYLYVPAGSYDAGRTLNVGENRWKFDLQLGGVQQLGNGFVTQLSADALWYGDNNDATGIGTGRLKQDNTYQFQGWISWTPPADNTWTVSAGYAKSWGGKQQIDGVENGQATRSDQVRLELSKFITPTVQVQGLLQRDINVDGGFKEDLHTTLRVMKLF
;
A
#
# COMPACT_ATOMS: atom_id res chain seq x y z
N MET A 1 23.60 -40.04 -47.89
CA MET A 1 23.77 -39.42 -46.60
C MET A 1 22.77 -38.28 -46.51
N THR A 2 21.62 -38.55 -45.93
CA THR A 2 20.52 -37.59 -45.74
C THR A 2 20.57 -37.10 -44.30
N VAL A 3 20.89 -35.83 -44.13
CA VAL A 3 20.90 -35.16 -42.84
C VAL A 3 19.45 -34.71 -42.52
N SER A 4 18.85 -35.37 -41.55
CA SER A 4 17.53 -35.01 -41.01
C SER A 4 17.72 -33.86 -40.03
N GLY A 5 17.32 -32.66 -40.45
CA GLY A 5 17.23 -31.50 -39.56
C GLY A 5 15.95 -31.56 -38.71
N THR A 6 16.12 -31.82 -37.41
CA THR A 6 15.05 -31.74 -36.42
C THR A 6 14.80 -30.28 -36.09
N THR A 7 13.79 -29.67 -36.70
CA THR A 7 13.29 -28.35 -36.29
C THR A 7 12.52 -28.51 -34.98
N SER A 8 13.18 -28.15 -33.88
CA SER A 8 12.54 -27.98 -32.60
C SER A 8 11.53 -26.84 -32.68
N ARG A 9 10.23 -27.19 -32.71
CA ARG A 9 9.15 -26.21 -32.56
C ARG A 9 9.15 -25.77 -31.10
N ILE A 10 9.75 -24.61 -30.83
CA ILE A 10 9.53 -23.89 -29.58
C ILE A 10 8.08 -23.46 -29.61
N SER A 11 7.22 -24.21 -28.92
CA SER A 11 5.87 -23.75 -28.60
C SER A 11 5.99 -22.55 -27.68
N LEU A 12 5.84 -21.33 -28.24
CA LEU A 12 5.61 -20.13 -27.48
C LEU A 12 4.25 -20.31 -26.81
N VAL A 13 4.24 -20.83 -25.58
CA VAL A 13 3.10 -20.67 -24.69
C VAL A 13 3.06 -19.18 -24.40
N ALA A 14 2.17 -18.46 -25.10
CA ALA A 14 1.80 -17.10 -24.74
C ALA A 14 1.12 -17.17 -23.37
N CYS A 15 1.93 -17.16 -22.29
CA CYS A 15 1.43 -16.79 -20.99
C CYS A 15 0.96 -15.34 -21.10
N THR A 16 -0.33 -15.15 -21.34
CA THR A 16 -0.98 -13.86 -21.17
C THR A 16 -0.85 -13.52 -19.69
N LEU A 17 0.20 -12.77 -19.37
CA LEU A 17 0.42 -12.21 -18.03
C LEU A 17 -0.65 -11.14 -17.80
N TRP A 18 -1.66 -11.50 -17.06
CA TRP A 18 -2.69 -10.59 -16.57
C TRP A 18 -2.14 -9.90 -15.33
N LEU A 19 -1.66 -8.68 -15.51
CA LEU A 19 -1.17 -7.85 -14.43
C LEU A 19 -2.35 -7.08 -13.82
N ALA A 20 -3.01 -7.64 -12.81
CA ALA A 20 -3.70 -6.77 -11.87
C ALA A 20 -2.60 -6.01 -11.11
N THR A 21 -2.36 -4.78 -11.50
CA THR A 21 -1.25 -3.98 -11.05
C THR A 21 -1.63 -3.19 -9.83
N ASN A 22 -1.29 -3.65 -8.81
CA ASN A 22 -0.78 -3.24 -7.51
C ASN A 22 -0.99 -4.43 -6.59
N PRO A 23 0.03 -4.96 -5.96
CA PRO A 23 -0.24 -5.71 -4.75
C PRO A 23 -1.05 -4.74 -3.89
N ALA A 24 -2.34 -5.05 -3.66
CA ALA A 24 -3.12 -4.31 -2.70
C ALA A 24 -2.45 -4.54 -1.36
N HIS A 25 -1.60 -3.60 -0.98
CA HIS A 25 -1.10 -3.56 0.37
C HIS A 25 -2.24 -3.09 1.26
N ALA A 26 -2.32 -3.61 2.46
CA ALA A 26 -3.02 -2.98 3.56
C ALA A 26 -2.51 -1.53 3.72
N VAL A 27 -3.24 -0.69 4.44
CA VAL A 27 -2.84 0.71 4.60
C VAL A 27 -1.50 0.79 5.32
N ASP A 28 -0.51 1.34 4.63
CA ASP A 28 0.78 1.64 5.24
C ASP A 28 0.63 2.76 6.28
N LEU A 29 1.04 2.45 7.51
CA LEU A 29 1.13 3.43 8.58
C LEU A 29 2.45 4.20 8.49
N ASN A 30 2.37 5.51 8.66
CA ASN A 30 3.53 6.32 8.98
C ASN A 30 3.91 6.14 10.46
N SER A 31 5.10 6.58 10.83
CA SER A 31 5.49 6.53 12.23
C SER A 31 4.56 7.37 13.09
N GLN A 32 4.22 6.86 14.28
CA GLN A 32 3.35 7.51 15.26
C GLN A 32 1.88 7.74 14.83
N ASP A 33 1.43 7.18 13.70
CA ASP A 33 0.03 7.32 13.24
C ASP A 33 -1.00 6.71 14.22
N LEU A 34 -0.56 5.85 15.13
CA LEU A 34 -1.41 5.27 16.18
C LEU A 34 -1.40 6.07 17.50
N ILE A 35 -0.87 7.29 17.51
CA ILE A 35 -1.03 8.24 18.61
C ILE A 35 -2.22 9.14 18.26
N PRO A 36 -3.35 9.06 19.00
CA PRO A 36 -4.52 9.87 18.65
C PRO A 36 -4.34 11.33 19.06
N ALA A 37 -4.98 12.22 18.35
CA ALA A 37 -5.20 13.59 18.82
C ALA A 37 -6.34 13.61 19.86
N PRO A 38 -6.45 14.67 20.67
CA PRO A 38 -7.55 14.84 21.61
C PRO A 38 -8.93 14.80 20.91
N ALA A 39 -9.95 14.31 21.60
CA ALA A 39 -11.32 14.37 21.12
C ALA A 39 -11.76 15.81 20.82
N GLY A 40 -12.52 16.01 19.75
CA GLY A 40 -12.91 17.32 19.22
C GLY A 40 -11.91 17.91 18.21
N THR A 41 -10.79 17.23 17.93
CA THR A 41 -9.83 17.67 16.91
C THR A 41 -10.25 17.17 15.54
N ASP A 42 -10.15 18.05 14.55
CA ASP A 42 -10.22 17.71 13.13
C ASP A 42 -8.81 17.72 12.52
N ALA A 43 -8.57 16.85 11.56
CA ALA A 43 -7.33 16.83 10.80
C ALA A 43 -7.59 16.70 9.29
N ILE A 44 -6.86 17.46 8.52
CA ILE A 44 -6.79 17.31 7.07
C ILE A 44 -5.36 16.94 6.71
N LEU A 45 -5.21 15.88 5.91
CA LEU A 45 -3.91 15.43 5.44
C LEU A 45 -3.92 15.34 3.90
N ALA A 46 -2.81 15.72 3.31
CA ALA A 46 -2.53 15.52 1.89
C ALA A 46 -1.23 14.76 1.75
N TYR A 47 -1.25 13.72 0.93
CA TYR A 47 -0.09 12.87 0.61
C TYR A 47 0.21 12.99 -0.87
N PHE A 48 1.50 13.04 -1.20
CA PHE A 48 2.01 13.03 -2.57
C PHE A 48 3.10 12.00 -2.66
N THR A 49 2.80 10.88 -3.31
CA THR A 49 3.66 9.71 -3.40
C THR A 49 4.13 9.51 -4.83
N TYR A 50 5.42 9.33 -5.01
CA TYR A 50 6.04 8.88 -6.26
C TYR A 50 6.74 7.56 -6.00
N ALA A 51 6.55 6.58 -6.91
CA ALA A 51 7.28 5.33 -6.86
C ALA A 51 7.71 4.90 -8.26
N THR A 52 8.91 4.29 -8.34
CA THR A 52 9.44 3.69 -9.55
C THR A 52 9.87 2.25 -9.30
N ARG A 53 9.69 1.42 -10.32
CA ARG A 53 9.95 -0.02 -10.29
C ARG A 53 10.65 -0.40 -11.58
N ASP A 54 11.75 -1.14 -11.49
CA ASP A 54 12.56 -1.56 -12.64
C ASP A 54 12.62 -3.09 -12.81
N SER A 55 11.89 -3.82 -11.99
CA SER A 55 11.81 -5.27 -12.06
C SER A 55 10.46 -5.83 -11.62
N PHE A 56 10.16 -7.02 -12.08
CA PHE A 56 9.00 -7.82 -11.74
C PHE A 56 9.42 -9.26 -11.44
N THR A 57 8.91 -9.84 -10.36
CA THR A 57 9.16 -11.24 -10.02
C THR A 57 7.82 -11.98 -10.02
N PRO A 58 7.57 -12.92 -10.95
CA PRO A 58 6.41 -13.82 -10.85
C PRO A 58 6.51 -14.67 -9.58
N THR A 59 5.38 -15.07 -9.00
CA THR A 59 5.38 -15.92 -7.80
C THR A 59 6.20 -17.19 -8.03
N GLY A 60 7.28 -17.35 -7.25
CA GLY A 60 8.19 -18.48 -7.34
C GLY A 60 9.03 -18.53 -8.63
N GLY A 61 9.07 -17.45 -9.40
CA GLY A 61 9.86 -17.33 -10.64
C GLY A 61 11.09 -16.46 -10.48
N ASP A 62 11.83 -16.33 -11.59
CA ASP A 62 13.03 -15.48 -11.66
C ASP A 62 12.65 -14.01 -11.87
N GLU A 63 13.47 -13.11 -11.33
CA GLU A 63 13.31 -11.66 -11.49
C GLU A 63 13.54 -11.22 -12.95
N ILE A 64 12.59 -10.50 -13.53
CA ILE A 64 12.61 -9.96 -14.89
C ILE A 64 12.92 -8.46 -14.81
N LYS A 65 14.14 -8.08 -15.23
CA LYS A 65 14.61 -6.68 -15.25
C LYS A 65 14.57 -6.07 -16.65
N GLN A 66 15.10 -6.83 -17.64
CA GLN A 66 15.26 -6.29 -18.97
C GLN A 66 13.92 -5.91 -19.61
N GLY A 67 13.76 -4.63 -19.94
CA GLY A 67 12.54 -4.12 -20.54
C GLY A 67 11.35 -4.10 -19.58
N THR A 68 11.60 -4.05 -18.26
CA THR A 68 10.56 -4.01 -17.23
C THR A 68 10.63 -2.68 -16.49
N GLY A 69 9.48 -2.07 -16.24
CA GLY A 69 9.36 -0.84 -15.49
C GLY A 69 7.91 -0.46 -15.21
N LEU A 70 7.70 0.32 -14.16
CA LEU A 70 6.40 0.92 -13.84
C LEU A 70 6.60 2.10 -12.90
N ASP A 71 6.17 3.27 -13.32
CA ASP A 71 6.15 4.46 -12.49
C ASP A 71 4.72 4.74 -12.00
N SER A 72 4.63 5.31 -10.81
CA SER A 72 3.35 5.76 -10.26
C SER A 72 3.47 7.10 -9.56
N PHE A 73 2.42 7.90 -9.66
CA PHE A 73 2.20 9.07 -8.81
C PHE A 73 0.82 8.94 -8.18
N VAL A 74 0.75 9.00 -6.86
CA VAL A 74 -0.51 8.90 -6.11
C VAL A 74 -0.61 10.08 -5.15
N SER A 75 -1.72 10.79 -5.18
CA SER A 75 -2.08 11.76 -4.15
C SER A 75 -3.27 11.23 -3.35
N ILE A 76 -3.25 11.44 -2.03
CA ILE A 76 -4.36 11.05 -1.15
C ILE A 76 -4.78 12.28 -0.36
N PHE A 77 -6.06 12.60 -0.40
CA PHE A 77 -6.67 13.53 0.53
C PHE A 77 -7.34 12.72 1.64
N ARG A 78 -7.08 13.08 2.92
CA ARG A 78 -7.63 12.40 4.10
C ARG A 78 -8.21 13.42 5.06
N TYR A 79 -9.44 13.19 5.50
CA TYR A 79 -10.09 13.91 6.58
C TYR A 79 -10.30 12.98 7.77
N VAL A 80 -10.04 13.47 8.96
CA VAL A 80 -10.12 12.75 10.23
C VAL A 80 -10.88 13.62 11.24
N HIS A 81 -11.82 13.02 11.97
CA HIS A 81 -12.47 13.65 13.11
C HIS A 81 -12.24 12.79 14.36
N TYR A 82 -11.60 13.33 15.38
CA TYR A 82 -11.38 12.62 16.65
C TYR A 82 -12.52 12.91 17.61
N MET A 83 -13.13 11.86 18.19
CA MET A 83 -14.25 11.97 19.10
C MET A 83 -14.13 10.96 20.25
N ASP A 84 -14.84 11.21 21.34
CA ASP A 84 -15.07 10.23 22.39
C ASP A 84 -16.38 9.50 22.15
N VAL A 85 -16.34 8.17 22.20
CA VAL A 85 -17.52 7.31 22.12
C VAL A 85 -17.45 6.29 23.24
N ALA A 86 -18.33 6.43 24.22
CA ALA A 86 -18.41 5.53 25.37
C ALA A 86 -17.07 5.34 26.14
N GLY A 87 -16.25 6.39 26.21
CA GLY A 87 -14.94 6.37 26.87
C GLY A 87 -13.78 5.88 26.03
N PHE A 88 -14.01 5.55 24.76
CA PHE A 88 -12.94 5.24 23.78
C PHE A 88 -12.73 6.42 22.85
N THR A 89 -11.48 6.74 22.55
CA THR A 89 -11.18 7.63 21.44
C THR A 89 -11.46 6.89 20.14
N VAL A 90 -12.24 7.51 19.26
CA VAL A 90 -12.61 6.99 17.92
C VAL A 90 -12.32 8.08 16.91
N ALA A 91 -11.83 7.71 15.73
CA ALA A 91 -11.53 8.68 14.68
C ALA A 91 -12.08 8.25 13.32
N PRO A 92 -13.38 8.49 13.00
CA PRO A 92 -13.90 8.28 11.65
C PRO A 92 -13.14 9.12 10.63
N GLN A 93 -12.83 8.50 9.48
CA GLN A 93 -11.96 9.07 8.45
C GLN A 93 -12.43 8.65 7.07
N VAL A 94 -12.15 9.51 6.11
CA VAL A 94 -12.26 9.21 4.68
C VAL A 94 -10.93 9.52 3.99
N LEU A 95 -10.48 8.59 3.14
CA LEU A 95 -9.32 8.77 2.28
C LEU A 95 -9.77 8.70 0.82
N MET A 96 -9.36 9.69 0.03
CA MET A 96 -9.70 9.83 -1.38
C MET A 96 -8.41 9.80 -2.21
N PRO A 97 -8.01 8.63 -2.73
CA PRO A 97 -6.82 8.53 -3.57
C PRO A 97 -7.11 8.99 -5.01
N TYR A 98 -6.12 9.61 -5.62
CA TYR A 98 -6.05 9.87 -7.06
C TYR A 98 -4.69 9.40 -7.55
N GLY A 99 -4.66 8.53 -8.56
CA GLY A 99 -3.44 7.90 -9.02
C GLY A 99 -3.20 8.08 -10.51
N ARG A 100 -1.92 7.94 -10.88
CA ARG A 100 -1.46 7.78 -12.25
C ARG A 100 -0.38 6.69 -12.29
N LEU A 101 -0.59 5.70 -13.16
CA LEU A 101 0.34 4.63 -13.49
C LEU A 101 0.81 4.87 -14.93
N TYR A 102 2.11 4.88 -15.16
CA TYR A 102 2.69 5.21 -16.46
C TYR A 102 4.08 4.56 -16.63
N ASN A 103 4.64 4.66 -17.83
CA ASN A 103 5.90 4.03 -18.22
C ASN A 103 5.90 2.50 -17.99
N GLY A 104 4.70 1.88 -18.01
CA GLY A 104 4.55 0.45 -17.78
C GLY A 104 5.16 -0.39 -18.89
N SER A 105 6.01 -1.35 -18.52
CA SER A 105 6.53 -2.39 -19.42
C SER A 105 6.89 -3.65 -18.64
N LEU A 106 6.79 -4.81 -19.27
CA LEU A 106 7.20 -6.10 -18.70
C LEU A 106 7.87 -6.94 -19.79
N GLY A 107 9.15 -7.26 -19.60
CA GLY A 107 9.91 -8.06 -20.53
C GLY A 107 9.98 -7.47 -21.95
N GLY A 108 9.90 -6.15 -22.09
CA GLY A 108 9.86 -5.42 -23.37
C GLY A 108 8.45 -5.18 -23.92
N ALA A 109 7.41 -5.85 -23.41
CA ALA A 109 6.03 -5.57 -23.76
C ALA A 109 5.54 -4.31 -23.02
N ARG A 110 4.97 -3.34 -23.76
CA ARG A 110 4.39 -2.13 -23.16
C ARG A 110 3.07 -2.44 -22.47
N LEU A 111 2.91 -1.91 -21.27
CA LEU A 111 1.64 -1.88 -20.56
C LEU A 111 0.92 -0.55 -20.84
N ASP A 112 -0.41 -0.56 -20.72
CA ASP A 112 -1.19 0.66 -20.78
C ASP A 112 -0.82 1.62 -19.64
N SER A 113 -1.29 2.85 -19.74
CA SER A 113 -1.25 3.80 -18.63
C SER A 113 -2.65 3.99 -18.07
N ALA A 114 -2.76 4.25 -16.77
CA ALA A 114 -4.02 4.55 -16.12
C ALA A 114 -3.91 5.82 -15.28
N SER A 115 -5.01 6.56 -15.20
CA SER A 115 -5.11 7.71 -14.28
C SER A 115 -6.57 7.91 -13.87
N GLY A 116 -6.79 8.36 -12.65
CA GLY A 116 -8.12 8.62 -12.13
C GLY A 116 -8.21 8.47 -10.62
N LEU A 117 -9.43 8.47 -10.11
CA LEU A 117 -9.69 8.21 -8.70
C LEU A 117 -9.38 6.74 -8.38
N GLY A 118 -8.72 6.49 -7.26
CA GLY A 118 -8.64 5.17 -6.65
C GLY A 118 -9.93 4.85 -5.88
N ASP A 119 -10.01 3.64 -5.36
CA ASP A 119 -11.13 3.25 -4.51
C ASP A 119 -11.08 4.05 -3.19
N PRO A 120 -12.15 4.79 -2.85
CA PRO A 120 -12.23 5.51 -1.58
C PRO A 120 -12.13 4.54 -0.40
N ILE A 121 -11.47 4.99 0.68
CA ILE A 121 -11.30 4.19 1.90
C ILE A 121 -12.02 4.88 3.05
N LEU A 122 -12.88 4.13 3.71
CA LEU A 122 -13.54 4.53 4.95
C LEU A 122 -12.88 3.77 6.10
N THR A 123 -12.57 4.47 7.19
CA THR A 123 -11.97 3.86 8.37
C THR A 123 -12.40 4.59 9.63
N ALA A 124 -12.38 3.87 10.75
CA ALA A 124 -12.67 4.43 12.06
C ALA A 124 -11.81 3.73 13.12
N PRO A 125 -10.54 4.13 13.31
CA PRO A 125 -9.73 3.64 14.40
C PRO A 125 -10.42 3.81 15.75
N VAL A 126 -10.33 2.77 16.58
CA VAL A 126 -10.83 2.76 17.96
C VAL A 126 -9.65 2.48 18.87
N TRP A 127 -9.26 3.42 19.71
CA TRP A 127 -8.21 3.23 20.70
C TRP A 127 -8.76 2.53 21.94
N LEU A 128 -8.44 1.23 22.07
CA LEU A 128 -8.81 0.40 23.23
C LEU A 128 -7.94 0.74 24.44
N VAL A 129 -6.72 1.23 24.21
CA VAL A 129 -5.82 1.80 25.21
C VAL A 129 -5.34 3.14 24.69
N ASN A 130 -5.51 4.18 25.51
CA ASN A 130 -5.05 5.53 25.21
C ASN A 130 -4.53 6.18 26.49
N ASN A 131 -3.37 5.71 26.94
CA ASN A 131 -2.68 6.20 28.15
C ASN A 131 -1.45 7.02 27.75
N PRO A 132 -0.98 7.93 28.59
CA PRO A 132 0.29 8.60 28.39
C PRO A 132 1.42 7.58 28.13
N GLY A 133 2.01 7.64 26.93
CA GLY A 133 3.12 6.77 26.55
C GLY A 133 2.75 5.40 26.00
N THR A 134 1.48 4.97 26.05
CA THR A 134 1.04 3.66 25.55
C THR A 134 -0.31 3.79 24.88
N THR A 135 -0.39 3.40 23.60
CA THR A 135 -1.66 3.30 22.88
C THR A 135 -1.82 1.91 22.27
N PHE A 136 -3.08 1.48 22.10
CA PHE A 136 -3.41 0.29 21.33
C PHE A 136 -4.75 0.52 20.63
N ALA A 137 -4.79 0.29 19.32
CA ALA A 137 -5.95 0.56 18.49
C ALA A 137 -6.33 -0.65 17.64
N LEU A 138 -7.65 -0.76 17.42
CA LEU A 138 -8.26 -1.57 16.37
C LEU A 138 -8.67 -0.63 15.24
N VAL A 139 -8.23 -0.93 14.03
CA VAL A 139 -8.45 -0.05 12.86
C VAL A 139 -9.08 -0.84 11.71
N PRO A 140 -10.42 -0.76 11.55
CA PRO A 140 -11.10 -1.33 10.40
C PRO A 140 -11.00 -0.38 9.20
N TYR A 141 -10.72 -0.92 8.00
CA TYR A 141 -10.78 -0.18 6.74
C TYR A 141 -11.74 -0.86 5.77
N LEU A 142 -12.54 -0.07 5.08
CA LEU A 142 -13.43 -0.50 4.02
C LEU A 142 -13.08 0.24 2.74
N TYR A 143 -12.65 -0.49 1.71
CA TYR A 143 -12.39 0.04 0.38
C TYR A 143 -13.65 -0.09 -0.47
N VAL A 144 -14.12 1.03 -1.01
CA VAL A 144 -15.34 1.10 -1.80
C VAL A 144 -15.00 1.05 -3.28
N PRO A 145 -15.53 0.11 -4.09
CA PRO A 145 -15.20 -0.02 -5.52
C PRO A 145 -15.84 1.08 -6.36
N ALA A 146 -15.41 2.32 -6.15
CA ALA A 146 -15.89 3.51 -6.85
C ALA A 146 -14.77 4.24 -7.60
N GLY A 147 -13.58 3.66 -7.64
CA GLY A 147 -12.43 4.17 -8.37
C GLY A 147 -12.53 3.96 -9.88
N SER A 148 -11.61 4.58 -10.61
CA SER A 148 -11.52 4.48 -12.06
C SER A 148 -11.02 3.09 -12.47
N TYR A 149 -11.87 2.32 -13.11
CA TYR A 149 -11.61 0.97 -13.58
C TYR A 149 -12.08 0.78 -15.02
N ASP A 150 -11.29 0.07 -15.81
CA ASP A 150 -11.60 -0.31 -17.20
C ASP A 150 -11.07 -1.74 -17.43
N ALA A 151 -11.97 -2.70 -17.62
CA ALA A 151 -11.65 -4.09 -17.85
C ALA A 151 -10.81 -4.33 -19.12
N GLY A 152 -10.85 -3.41 -20.07
CA GLY A 152 -10.03 -3.45 -21.30
C GLY A 152 -8.56 -3.06 -21.09
N ARG A 153 -8.17 -2.64 -19.88
CA ARG A 153 -6.83 -2.19 -19.56
C ARG A 153 -6.10 -3.14 -18.62
N THR A 154 -4.80 -3.27 -18.85
CA THR A 154 -3.92 -4.03 -17.95
C THR A 154 -3.67 -3.28 -16.64
N LEU A 155 -3.53 -1.94 -16.71
CA LEU A 155 -3.30 -1.08 -15.55
C LEU A 155 -4.59 -0.34 -15.18
N ASN A 156 -4.97 -0.40 -13.90
CA ASN A 156 -6.11 0.31 -13.35
C ASN A 156 -5.74 0.99 -12.03
N VAL A 157 -6.40 2.11 -11.72
CA VAL A 157 -6.21 2.82 -10.44
C VAL A 157 -7.20 2.29 -9.39
N GLY A 158 -8.44 2.01 -9.76
CA GLY A 158 -9.42 1.29 -8.95
C GLY A 158 -9.34 -0.21 -9.18
N GLU A 159 -9.81 -1.01 -8.24
CA GLU A 159 -9.77 -2.48 -8.31
C GLU A 159 -11.12 -3.12 -8.64
N ASN A 160 -12.20 -2.33 -8.69
CA ASN A 160 -13.56 -2.80 -9.01
C ASN A 160 -14.06 -3.95 -8.11
N ARG A 161 -13.66 -3.94 -6.83
CA ARG A 161 -14.06 -4.92 -5.82
C ARG A 161 -14.03 -4.31 -4.42
N TRP A 162 -14.90 -4.76 -3.56
CA TRP A 162 -14.85 -4.46 -2.15
C TRP A 162 -13.61 -5.08 -1.51
N LYS A 163 -12.98 -4.36 -0.58
CA LYS A 163 -11.95 -4.91 0.29
C LYS A 163 -12.22 -4.48 1.72
N PHE A 164 -11.92 -5.36 2.65
CA PHE A 164 -11.98 -5.08 4.07
C PHE A 164 -10.61 -5.40 4.69
N ASP A 165 -10.09 -4.47 5.47
CA ASP A 165 -8.84 -4.67 6.19
C ASP A 165 -9.07 -4.43 7.68
N LEU A 166 -8.49 -5.28 8.51
CA LEU A 166 -8.52 -5.14 9.96
C LEU A 166 -7.10 -5.11 10.48
N GLN A 167 -6.70 -3.95 10.98
CA GLN A 167 -5.39 -3.71 11.54
C GLN A 167 -5.47 -3.58 13.06
N LEU A 168 -4.52 -4.21 13.75
CA LEU A 168 -4.25 -4.05 15.16
C LEU A 168 -2.88 -3.42 15.32
N GLY A 169 -2.74 -2.45 16.19
CA GLY A 169 -1.43 -1.87 16.44
C GLY A 169 -1.41 -0.93 17.62
N GLY A 170 -0.21 -0.58 18.03
CA GLY A 170 -0.03 0.31 19.17
C GLY A 170 1.34 0.96 19.20
N VAL A 171 1.46 1.90 20.10
CA VAL A 171 2.65 2.69 20.33
C VAL A 171 3.08 2.54 21.78
N GLN A 172 4.39 2.44 22.00
CA GLN A 172 5.00 2.46 23.31
C GLN A 172 6.14 3.48 23.35
N GLN A 173 6.08 4.42 24.28
CA GLN A 173 7.21 5.30 24.61
C GLN A 173 8.25 4.51 25.41
N LEU A 174 9.52 4.64 24.99
CA LEU A 174 10.66 3.96 25.61
C LEU A 174 11.51 4.90 26.49
N GLY A 175 11.16 6.19 26.54
CA GLY A 175 11.91 7.23 27.23
C GLY A 175 12.98 7.89 26.37
N ASN A 176 13.53 9.02 26.84
CA ASN A 176 14.57 9.80 26.14
C ASN A 176 14.21 10.19 24.70
N GLY A 177 12.92 10.35 24.40
CA GLY A 177 12.41 10.70 23.05
C GLY A 177 12.23 9.49 22.13
N PHE A 178 12.56 8.28 22.55
CA PHE A 178 12.34 7.07 21.76
C PHE A 178 10.91 6.55 21.89
N VAL A 179 10.36 6.16 20.76
CA VAL A 179 9.00 5.60 20.60
C VAL A 179 9.07 4.42 19.65
N THR A 180 8.37 3.32 19.97
CA THR A 180 8.14 2.23 19.02
C THR A 180 6.67 2.13 18.67
N GLN A 181 6.38 1.78 17.41
CA GLN A 181 5.05 1.46 16.91
C GLN A 181 5.11 0.13 16.19
N LEU A 182 4.16 -0.75 16.51
CA LEU A 182 4.00 -2.04 15.84
C LEU A 182 2.55 -2.19 15.39
N SER A 183 2.35 -2.78 14.23
CA SER A 183 1.02 -3.15 13.73
C SER A 183 1.07 -4.44 12.94
N ALA A 184 -0.06 -5.13 12.90
CA ALA A 184 -0.31 -6.26 12.05
C ALA A 184 -1.75 -6.19 11.52
N ASP A 185 -1.96 -6.62 10.29
CA ASP A 185 -3.27 -6.57 9.66
C ASP A 185 -3.54 -7.77 8.75
N ALA A 186 -4.81 -7.92 8.44
CA ALA A 186 -5.30 -8.88 7.47
C ALA A 186 -6.28 -8.16 6.54
N LEU A 187 -6.06 -8.32 5.25
CA LEU A 187 -6.85 -7.74 4.17
C LEU A 187 -7.59 -8.84 3.41
N TRP A 188 -8.92 -8.74 3.35
CA TRP A 188 -9.83 -9.60 2.62
C TRP A 188 -10.31 -8.93 1.35
N TYR A 189 -10.47 -9.72 0.30
CA TYR A 189 -10.87 -9.26 -1.03
C TYR A 189 -12.21 -9.86 -1.43
N GLY A 190 -13.11 -9.00 -1.91
CA GLY A 190 -14.23 -9.44 -2.74
C GLY A 190 -13.74 -9.81 -4.14
N ASP A 191 -14.57 -10.48 -4.92
CA ASP A 191 -14.24 -10.81 -6.29
C ASP A 191 -14.42 -9.60 -7.21
N ASN A 192 -13.52 -9.45 -8.21
CA ASN A 192 -13.78 -8.62 -9.37
C ASN A 192 -14.30 -9.51 -10.50
N ASN A 193 -15.56 -9.33 -10.90
CA ASN A 193 -16.22 -10.16 -11.90
C ASN A 193 -16.04 -9.65 -13.34
N ASP A 194 -15.21 -8.64 -13.54
CA ASP A 194 -14.92 -8.00 -14.82
C ASP A 194 -13.42 -7.68 -14.89
N ALA A 195 -12.58 -8.66 -14.58
CA ALA A 195 -11.15 -8.46 -14.33
C ALA A 195 -10.27 -8.54 -15.57
N THR A 196 -10.81 -8.77 -16.77
CA THR A 196 -9.94 -9.03 -17.91
C THR A 196 -10.46 -8.37 -19.18
N GLY A 197 -9.56 -7.86 -20.02
CA GLY A 197 -9.86 -7.43 -21.36
C GLY A 197 -10.19 -8.57 -22.35
N ILE A 198 -10.28 -9.82 -21.91
CA ILE A 198 -10.66 -10.99 -22.73
C ILE A 198 -11.90 -11.64 -22.11
N GLY A 199 -13.01 -10.95 -22.16
CA GLY A 199 -14.28 -11.51 -21.69
C GLY A 199 -14.53 -11.29 -20.19
N THR A 200 -15.40 -12.09 -19.60
CA THR A 200 -15.89 -11.95 -18.23
C THR A 200 -15.05 -12.76 -17.25
N GLY A 201 -13.74 -12.49 -17.15
CA GLY A 201 -12.89 -13.15 -16.16
C GLY A 201 -13.24 -12.76 -14.74
N ARG A 202 -13.26 -13.71 -13.83
CA ARG A 202 -13.45 -13.50 -12.40
C ARG A 202 -12.12 -13.54 -11.67
N LEU A 203 -11.66 -12.39 -11.21
CA LEU A 203 -10.49 -12.31 -10.34
C LEU A 203 -10.87 -12.64 -8.91
N LYS A 204 -10.21 -13.63 -8.35
CA LYS A 204 -10.18 -13.94 -6.92
C LYS A 204 -8.78 -13.70 -6.37
N GLN A 205 -8.73 -13.27 -5.14
CA GLN A 205 -7.47 -13.10 -4.42
C GLN A 205 -7.59 -13.65 -3.01
N ASP A 206 -6.59 -14.41 -2.59
CA ASP A 206 -6.45 -14.88 -1.22
C ASP A 206 -6.16 -13.70 -0.29
N ASN A 207 -6.39 -13.87 1.00
CA ASN A 207 -6.11 -12.84 1.99
C ASN A 207 -4.63 -12.45 1.98
N THR A 208 -4.38 -11.16 2.17
CA THR A 208 -3.03 -10.62 2.39
C THR A 208 -2.87 -10.28 3.87
N TYR A 209 -1.69 -10.50 4.38
CA TYR A 209 -1.29 -10.15 5.73
C TYR A 209 -0.12 -9.19 5.69
N GLN A 210 -0.06 -8.26 6.63
CA GLN A 210 1.05 -7.33 6.75
C GLN A 210 1.47 -7.20 8.21
N PHE A 211 2.77 -6.99 8.41
CA PHE A 211 3.36 -6.57 9.68
C PHE A 211 4.19 -5.31 9.42
N GLN A 212 4.05 -4.31 10.29
CA GLN A 212 4.80 -3.07 10.21
C GLN A 212 5.39 -2.72 11.58
N GLY A 213 6.61 -2.24 11.58
CA GLY A 213 7.28 -1.78 12.80
C GLY A 213 8.06 -0.49 12.55
N TRP A 214 8.02 0.41 13.51
CA TRP A 214 8.76 1.66 13.52
C TRP A 214 9.50 1.85 14.84
N ILE A 215 10.69 2.41 14.75
CA ILE A 215 11.38 3.06 15.85
C ILE A 215 11.56 4.54 15.49
N SER A 216 11.14 5.42 16.38
CA SER A 216 11.16 6.86 16.20
C SER A 216 11.93 7.51 17.31
N TRP A 217 12.62 8.60 17.00
CA TRP A 217 13.31 9.42 17.98
C TRP A 217 12.94 10.90 17.76
N THR A 218 12.44 11.49 18.84
CA THR A 218 12.11 12.92 18.92
C THR A 218 13.10 13.57 19.90
N PRO A 219 13.96 14.49 19.46
CA PRO A 219 14.95 15.10 20.34
C PRO A 219 14.28 15.78 21.55
N PRO A 220 14.69 15.48 22.80
CA PRO A 220 14.08 16.13 23.97
C PRO A 220 14.25 17.65 24.02
N ALA A 221 15.32 18.17 23.37
CA ALA A 221 15.60 19.59 23.32
C ALA A 221 14.76 20.35 22.25
N ASP A 222 14.29 19.66 21.20
CA ASP A 222 13.43 20.19 20.15
C ASP A 222 12.44 19.11 19.70
N ASN A 223 11.30 19.06 20.36
CA ASN A 223 10.25 18.08 20.11
C ASN A 223 9.43 18.35 18.84
N THR A 224 9.81 19.31 18.04
CA THR A 224 9.16 19.57 16.74
C THR A 224 9.62 18.63 15.64
N TRP A 225 10.76 17.94 15.82
CA TRP A 225 11.33 16.99 14.87
C TRP A 225 11.16 15.56 15.33
N THR A 226 10.92 14.67 14.38
CA THR A 226 10.99 13.22 14.61
C THR A 226 11.69 12.57 13.43
N VAL A 227 12.65 11.71 13.73
CA VAL A 227 13.32 10.83 12.76
C VAL A 227 12.90 9.40 13.06
N SER A 228 12.54 8.64 12.04
CA SER A 228 12.06 7.27 12.22
C SER A 228 12.67 6.33 11.20
N ALA A 229 12.92 5.09 11.63
CA ALA A 229 13.25 3.97 10.77
C ALA A 229 12.19 2.88 10.93
N GLY A 230 11.80 2.27 9.83
CA GLY A 230 10.75 1.28 9.81
C GLY A 230 11.05 0.11 8.91
N TYR A 231 10.30 -0.96 9.15
CA TYR A 231 10.28 -2.16 8.34
C TYR A 231 8.84 -2.61 8.16
N ALA A 232 8.52 -3.10 6.96
CA ALA A 232 7.25 -3.76 6.69
C ALA A 232 7.48 -5.07 5.95
N LYS A 233 6.60 -6.02 6.22
CA LYS A 233 6.53 -7.29 5.53
C LYS A 233 5.08 -7.59 5.17
N SER A 234 4.86 -7.93 3.89
CA SER A 234 3.55 -8.39 3.41
C SER A 234 3.67 -9.78 2.81
N TRP A 235 2.60 -10.59 2.94
CA TRP A 235 2.56 -11.94 2.37
C TRP A 235 1.12 -12.40 2.13
N GLY A 236 0.96 -13.43 1.28
CA GLY A 236 -0.35 -13.97 0.90
C GLY A 236 -0.81 -13.44 -0.46
N GLY A 237 -2.11 -13.23 -0.63
CA GLY A 237 -2.70 -12.53 -1.76
C GLY A 237 -2.48 -13.17 -3.13
N LYS A 238 -2.36 -14.49 -3.22
CA LYS A 238 -2.31 -15.18 -4.50
C LYS A 238 -3.56 -14.90 -5.31
N GLN A 239 -3.36 -14.64 -6.59
CA GLN A 239 -4.43 -14.26 -7.49
C GLN A 239 -4.74 -15.38 -8.49
N GLN A 240 -6.03 -15.51 -8.79
CA GLN A 240 -6.55 -16.45 -9.79
C GLN A 240 -7.58 -15.72 -10.67
N ILE A 241 -7.53 -15.97 -11.97
CA ILE A 241 -8.55 -15.56 -12.92
C ILE A 241 -9.21 -16.81 -13.46
N ASP A 242 -10.54 -16.94 -13.28
CA ASP A 242 -11.32 -18.12 -13.66
C ASP A 242 -10.73 -19.45 -13.12
N GLY A 243 -10.13 -19.41 -11.91
CA GLY A 243 -9.52 -20.57 -11.25
C GLY A 243 -8.09 -20.88 -11.70
N VAL A 244 -7.50 -20.06 -12.56
CA VAL A 244 -6.11 -20.22 -13.02
C VAL A 244 -5.24 -19.15 -12.33
N GLU A 245 -4.16 -19.58 -11.67
CA GLU A 245 -3.19 -18.65 -11.06
C GLU A 245 -2.54 -17.77 -12.13
N ASN A 246 -2.47 -16.45 -11.87
CA ASN A 246 -1.90 -15.49 -12.80
C ASN A 246 -0.43 -15.13 -12.51
N GLY A 247 0.21 -15.83 -11.56
CA GLY A 247 1.60 -15.61 -11.17
C GLY A 247 1.81 -14.41 -10.25
N GLN A 248 0.74 -13.83 -9.73
CA GLN A 248 0.81 -12.72 -8.78
C GLN A 248 0.48 -13.18 -7.35
N ALA A 249 1.21 -12.61 -6.41
CA ALA A 249 0.97 -12.73 -4.98
C ALA A 249 1.43 -11.43 -4.32
N THR A 250 1.19 -11.30 -3.03
CA THR A 250 1.78 -10.24 -2.22
C THR A 250 2.85 -10.86 -1.33
N ARG A 251 4.13 -10.65 -1.67
CA ARG A 251 5.24 -10.98 -0.80
C ARG A 251 6.32 -9.93 -0.99
N SER A 252 6.45 -9.07 0.00
CA SER A 252 7.48 -8.02 -0.01
C SER A 252 8.04 -7.79 1.39
N ASP A 253 9.30 -7.41 1.40
CA ASP A 253 10.01 -6.91 2.57
C ASP A 253 10.50 -5.50 2.23
N GLN A 254 10.17 -4.51 3.06
CA GLN A 254 10.46 -3.10 2.83
C GLN A 254 11.22 -2.47 3.99
N VAL A 255 12.14 -1.59 3.67
CA VAL A 255 12.78 -0.69 4.63
C VAL A 255 12.33 0.74 4.39
N ARG A 256 12.18 1.50 5.48
CA ARG A 256 11.56 2.82 5.48
C ARG A 256 12.35 3.79 6.35
N LEU A 257 12.51 5.03 5.89
CA LEU A 257 13.08 6.15 6.64
C LEU A 257 12.12 7.33 6.56
N GLU A 258 11.87 7.96 7.68
CA GLU A 258 10.92 9.05 7.77
C GLU A 258 11.48 10.20 8.59
N LEU A 259 11.23 11.42 8.12
CA LEU A 259 11.51 12.65 8.81
C LEU A 259 10.24 13.49 8.87
N SER A 260 9.82 13.87 10.07
CA SER A 260 8.69 14.77 10.25
C SER A 260 9.06 16.01 11.06
N LYS A 261 8.33 17.10 10.80
CA LYS A 261 8.48 18.36 11.53
C LYS A 261 7.14 19.05 11.71
N PHE A 262 6.84 19.46 12.92
CA PHE A 262 5.82 20.47 13.20
C PHE A 262 6.39 21.85 12.90
N ILE A 263 5.93 22.48 11.80
CA ILE A 263 6.33 23.86 11.42
C ILE A 263 5.54 24.92 12.18
N THR A 264 4.35 24.54 12.69
CA THR A 264 3.57 25.25 13.69
C THR A 264 2.98 24.21 14.65
N PRO A 265 2.39 24.58 15.79
CA PRO A 265 1.74 23.61 16.70
C PRO A 265 0.65 22.76 16.04
N THR A 266 0.12 23.17 14.90
CA THR A 266 -0.99 22.49 14.20
C THR A 266 -0.68 22.09 12.77
N VAL A 267 0.52 22.35 12.25
CA VAL A 267 0.93 21.98 10.89
C VAL A 267 2.17 21.11 10.93
N GLN A 268 2.08 19.91 10.44
CA GLN A 268 3.19 18.97 10.29
C GLN A 268 3.50 18.72 8.81
N VAL A 269 4.78 18.68 8.48
CA VAL A 269 5.30 18.22 7.19
C VAL A 269 6.15 16.98 7.45
N GLN A 270 6.01 15.97 6.60
CA GLN A 270 6.68 14.68 6.73
C GLN A 270 7.16 14.20 5.36
N GLY A 271 8.39 13.73 5.32
CA GLY A 271 8.99 13.05 4.17
C GLY A 271 9.28 11.61 4.51
N LEU A 272 8.88 10.69 3.63
CA LEU A 272 9.14 9.26 3.71
C LEU A 272 9.97 8.82 2.50
N LEU A 273 10.98 8.00 2.74
CA LEU A 273 11.71 7.23 1.74
C LEU A 273 11.52 5.75 2.06
N GLN A 274 11.18 4.97 1.05
CA GLN A 274 10.93 3.54 1.18
C GLN A 274 11.53 2.79 -0.01
N ARG A 275 11.90 1.54 0.21
CA ARG A 275 12.41 0.63 -0.82
C ARG A 275 12.06 -0.80 -0.47
N ASP A 276 11.69 -1.58 -1.48
CA ASP A 276 11.63 -3.03 -1.36
C ASP A 276 13.02 -3.63 -1.36
N ILE A 277 13.30 -4.50 -0.40
CA ILE A 277 14.53 -5.30 -0.37
C ILE A 277 14.31 -6.68 -0.96
N ASN A 278 13.08 -7.19 -0.91
CA ASN A 278 12.67 -8.45 -1.49
C ASN A 278 11.23 -8.38 -1.99
N VAL A 279 10.94 -8.96 -3.17
CA VAL A 279 9.59 -9.09 -3.74
C VAL A 279 9.47 -10.45 -4.42
N ASP A 280 8.34 -11.11 -4.24
CA ASP A 280 7.94 -12.32 -4.95
C ASP A 280 6.45 -12.20 -5.31
N GLY A 281 6.13 -12.22 -6.60
CA GLY A 281 4.76 -12.07 -7.10
C GLY A 281 4.35 -10.63 -7.41
N GLY A 282 5.26 -9.75 -7.87
CA GLY A 282 4.93 -8.37 -8.19
C GLY A 282 6.08 -7.53 -8.74
N PHE A 283 5.79 -6.27 -8.98
CA PHE A 283 6.79 -5.25 -9.26
C PHE A 283 7.52 -4.86 -7.98
N LYS A 284 8.84 -4.67 -8.06
CA LYS A 284 9.67 -4.26 -6.94
C LYS A 284 9.84 -2.74 -6.93
N GLU A 285 9.49 -2.10 -5.82
CA GLU A 285 9.71 -0.67 -5.63
C GLU A 285 11.19 -0.40 -5.32
N ASP A 286 11.90 0.20 -6.29
CA ASP A 286 13.29 0.61 -6.12
C ASP A 286 13.42 1.90 -5.35
N LEU A 287 12.47 2.79 -5.57
CA LEU A 287 12.29 4.04 -4.86
C LEU A 287 10.82 4.32 -4.68
N HIS A 288 10.43 4.59 -3.44
CA HIS A 288 9.13 5.14 -3.08
C HIS A 288 9.37 6.34 -2.17
N THR A 289 8.82 7.48 -2.51
CA THR A 289 8.94 8.69 -1.70
C THR A 289 7.56 9.31 -1.50
N THR A 290 7.27 9.74 -0.28
CA THR A 290 6.01 10.43 0.06
C THR A 290 6.31 11.74 0.78
N LEU A 291 5.66 12.79 0.34
CA LEU A 291 5.50 14.03 1.08
C LEU A 291 4.10 14.04 1.69
N ARG A 292 4.00 14.21 3.02
CA ARG A 292 2.74 14.40 3.73
C ARG A 292 2.69 15.77 4.36
N VAL A 293 1.55 16.44 4.22
CA VAL A 293 1.24 17.67 4.94
C VAL A 293 -0.03 17.43 5.74
N MET A 294 0.01 17.76 7.03
CA MET A 294 -1.11 17.64 7.95
C MET A 294 -1.42 18.99 8.60
N LYS A 295 -2.71 19.29 8.73
CA LYS A 295 -3.23 20.42 9.49
C LYS A 295 -4.25 19.96 10.50
N LEU A 296 -4.06 20.34 11.77
CA LEU A 296 -5.01 20.17 12.88
C LEU A 296 -5.83 21.43 13.10
N PHE A 297 -7.10 21.26 13.49
CA PHE A 297 -8.06 22.32 13.78
C PHE A 297 -8.69 22.14 15.15
#